data_e6777321f43276e2e1668eeda5196766
#
_entry.id   e6777321f43276e2e1668eeda5196766
#
_cell.length_a   1.000
_cell.length_b   1.000
_cell.length_c   1.000
_cell.angle_alpha   90.00
_cell.angle_beta   90.00
_cell.angle_gamma   90.00
#
_symmetry.space_group_name_H-M   'P 1'
#
loop_
_entity.id
_entity.type
_entity.pdbx_description
1 polymer ?
#
loop_
_entity_poly.entity_id
_entity_poly.type
_entity_poly.pdbx_seq_one_letter_code
_entity_poly.pdbx_strand_id
1 'polypeptide(L)'
;INHRANEQWNKKQVRFGWLDFIDDMEVSCKLLDAVAEWGREHKMEEMVGPLGFTDMDREGMLIEGFHEKSTMYVNYNYPYYPQHIEGFNLLKKDNDWVEYRIKVPEVTPPKFAKTAEMIEKRYNLHVRKFTKNELVKQGMGREVFHIVNETYKDLYDFQQLTENQIDGYVDSYIKIADTNLITGVVDGNDNNRLIGFGVSFPSLTDAL
;
A
#
# COMPACT_ATOMS: atom_id res chain seq x y z
N ILE A 1 -2.14 15.32 11.40
CA ILE A 1 -2.40 16.02 10.12
C ILE A 1 -1.26 15.70 9.17
N ASN A 2 -1.59 15.20 7.98
CA ASN A 2 -0.62 15.03 6.90
C ASN A 2 -0.66 16.25 5.98
N HIS A 3 0.19 17.23 6.23
CA HIS A 3 0.20 18.49 5.48
C HIS A 3 0.50 18.30 3.99
N ARG A 4 1.38 17.34 3.64
CA ARG A 4 1.72 17.05 2.24
C ARG A 4 0.55 16.42 1.48
N ALA A 5 -0.16 15.48 2.10
CA ALA A 5 -1.36 14.92 1.50
C ALA A 5 -2.44 15.99 1.32
N ASN A 6 -2.65 16.83 2.33
CA ASN A 6 -3.59 17.93 2.26
C ASN A 6 -3.25 18.92 1.13
N GLU A 7 -1.97 19.23 0.94
CA GLU A 7 -1.50 20.09 -0.16
C GLU A 7 -1.69 19.39 -1.52
N GLN A 8 -1.25 18.15 -1.66
CA GLN A 8 -1.36 17.37 -2.91
C GLN A 8 -2.81 17.24 -3.39
N TRP A 9 -3.73 16.97 -2.46
CA TRP A 9 -5.14 16.73 -2.77
C TRP A 9 -6.03 17.97 -2.60
N ASN A 10 -5.43 19.12 -2.24
CA ASN A 10 -6.16 20.36 -1.93
C ASN A 10 -7.28 20.15 -0.90
N LYS A 11 -6.96 19.47 0.19
CA LYS A 11 -7.89 19.11 1.27
C LYS A 11 -7.44 19.72 2.59
N LYS A 12 -8.36 19.77 3.56
CA LYS A 12 -8.10 20.16 4.95
C LYS A 12 -8.54 19.03 5.87
N GLN A 13 -7.78 17.94 5.85
CA GLN A 13 -8.14 16.71 6.55
C GLN A 13 -7.22 16.44 7.75
N VAL A 14 -7.83 15.98 8.85
CA VAL A 14 -7.12 15.23 9.89
C VAL A 14 -7.25 13.74 9.60
N ARG A 15 -6.15 13.00 9.71
CA ARG A 15 -6.13 11.54 9.55
C ARG A 15 -6.05 10.86 10.91
N PHE A 16 -6.76 9.74 11.07
CA PHE A 16 -6.55 8.81 12.17
C PHE A 16 -6.16 7.44 11.61
N GLY A 17 -5.28 6.75 12.33
CA GLY A 17 -4.83 5.39 12.02
C GLY A 17 -4.41 4.70 13.32
N TRP A 18 -3.95 3.45 13.20
CA TRP A 18 -3.57 2.63 14.36
C TRP A 18 -4.62 2.63 15.49
N LEU A 19 -5.90 2.72 15.09
CA LEU A 19 -7.03 2.77 15.99
C LEU A 19 -7.32 1.37 16.53
N ASP A 20 -7.25 1.23 17.86
CA ASP A 20 -7.57 0.00 18.55
C ASP A 20 -8.40 0.29 19.80
N PHE A 21 -9.46 -0.48 20.02
CA PHE A 21 -10.41 -0.27 21.12
C PHE A 21 -11.17 -1.54 21.48
N ILE A 22 -11.64 -1.60 22.72
CA ILE A 22 -12.53 -2.66 23.20
C ILE A 22 -13.94 -2.49 22.65
N ASP A 23 -14.76 -3.56 22.69
CA ASP A 23 -16.16 -3.54 22.27
C ASP A 23 -17.01 -2.70 23.25
N ASP A 24 -16.79 -1.39 23.24
CA ASP A 24 -17.49 -0.38 24.00
C ASP A 24 -17.64 0.89 23.14
N MET A 25 -18.88 1.20 22.80
CA MET A 25 -19.22 2.33 21.92
C MET A 25 -18.79 3.68 22.55
N GLU A 26 -18.84 3.82 23.86
CA GLU A 26 -18.41 5.05 24.53
C GLU A 26 -16.90 5.27 24.36
N VAL A 27 -16.11 4.19 24.44
CA VAL A 27 -14.65 4.25 24.26
C VAL A 27 -14.32 4.64 22.83
N SER A 28 -14.89 3.97 21.83
CA SER A 28 -14.61 4.27 20.42
C SER A 28 -15.06 5.67 20.04
N CYS A 29 -16.25 6.11 20.50
CA CYS A 29 -16.72 7.47 20.26
C CYS A 29 -15.78 8.52 20.87
N LYS A 30 -15.30 8.33 22.09
CA LYS A 30 -14.38 9.27 22.73
C LYS A 30 -13.04 9.36 21.99
N LEU A 31 -12.52 8.25 21.46
CA LEU A 31 -11.30 8.27 20.66
C LEU A 31 -11.51 9.06 19.35
N LEU A 32 -12.62 8.84 18.67
CA LEU A 32 -12.95 9.56 17.42
C LEU A 32 -13.27 11.02 17.67
N ASP A 33 -13.96 11.34 18.78
CA ASP A 33 -14.23 12.73 19.19
C ASP A 33 -12.91 13.48 19.45
N ALA A 34 -11.92 12.85 20.10
CA ALA A 34 -10.61 13.46 20.31
C ALA A 34 -9.91 13.80 18.99
N VAL A 35 -10.01 12.92 17.98
CA VAL A 35 -9.47 13.21 16.64
C VAL A 35 -10.23 14.38 15.99
N ALA A 36 -11.57 14.39 16.08
CA ALA A 36 -12.39 15.44 15.51
C ALA A 36 -12.13 16.80 16.18
N GLU A 37 -11.95 16.82 17.51
CA GLU A 37 -11.61 18.03 18.27
C GLU A 37 -10.24 18.56 17.89
N TRP A 38 -9.22 17.70 17.85
CA TRP A 38 -7.90 18.05 17.34
C TRP A 38 -7.96 18.63 15.93
N GLY A 39 -8.75 18.03 15.04
CA GLY A 39 -8.97 18.52 13.69
C GLY A 39 -9.53 19.96 13.69
N ARG A 40 -10.58 20.22 14.47
CA ARG A 40 -11.20 21.56 14.58
C ARG A 40 -10.23 22.61 15.11
N GLU A 41 -9.47 22.28 16.15
CA GLU A 41 -8.44 23.19 16.73
C GLU A 41 -7.38 23.57 15.70
N HIS A 42 -7.05 22.65 14.77
CA HIS A 42 -6.08 22.86 13.71
C HIS A 42 -6.72 23.30 12.36
N LYS A 43 -7.99 23.72 12.39
CA LYS A 43 -8.72 24.24 11.22
C LYS A 43 -8.86 23.24 10.08
N MET A 44 -8.94 21.95 10.42
CA MET A 44 -9.31 20.90 9.47
C MET A 44 -10.83 20.87 9.31
N GLU A 45 -11.29 20.53 8.12
CA GLU A 45 -12.70 20.51 7.73
C GLU A 45 -13.25 19.10 7.65
N GLU A 46 -12.35 18.11 7.49
CA GLU A 46 -12.69 16.70 7.32
C GLU A 46 -11.82 15.83 8.23
N MET A 47 -12.36 14.64 8.56
CA MET A 47 -11.64 13.57 9.25
C MET A 47 -11.69 12.31 8.37
N VAL A 48 -10.55 11.68 8.13
CA VAL A 48 -10.42 10.48 7.30
C VAL A 48 -9.61 9.40 8.00
N GLY A 49 -9.99 8.14 7.80
CA GLY A 49 -9.27 6.98 8.35
C GLY A 49 -10.12 5.72 8.39
N PRO A 50 -9.54 4.62 8.84
CA PRO A 50 -8.15 4.47 9.29
C PRO A 50 -7.14 4.58 8.15
N LEU A 51 -6.20 5.50 8.24
CA LEU A 51 -5.13 5.70 7.25
C LEU A 51 -3.81 6.04 7.97
N GLY A 52 -2.70 5.57 7.41
CA GLY A 52 -1.37 5.97 7.83
C GLY A 52 -0.90 7.28 7.21
N PHE A 53 0.40 7.52 7.26
CA PHE A 53 1.03 8.69 6.62
C PHE A 53 1.29 8.47 5.13
N THR A 54 1.50 7.23 4.71
CA THR A 54 1.75 6.82 3.33
C THR A 54 1.04 5.50 3.04
N ASP A 55 0.88 5.15 1.79
CA ASP A 55 0.34 3.85 1.33
C ASP A 55 1.21 2.63 1.72
N MET A 56 2.38 2.87 2.31
CA MET A 56 3.18 1.80 2.90
C MET A 56 2.75 1.46 4.33
N ASP A 57 1.93 2.28 4.93
CA ASP A 57 1.29 2.00 6.21
C ASP A 57 0.02 1.17 5.98
N ARG A 58 -0.46 0.50 7.03
CA ARG A 58 -1.72 -0.24 6.95
C ARG A 58 -2.90 0.73 6.90
N GLU A 59 -3.82 0.47 5.99
CA GLU A 59 -4.98 1.31 5.73
C GLU A 59 -6.30 0.54 5.88
N GLY A 60 -7.35 1.28 6.15
CA GLY A 60 -8.70 0.74 6.27
C GLY A 60 -8.92 -0.17 7.48
N MET A 61 -10.04 -0.86 7.45
CA MET A 61 -10.40 -1.90 8.41
C MET A 61 -11.05 -3.07 7.67
N LEU A 62 -10.93 -4.26 8.24
CA LEU A 62 -11.62 -5.43 7.72
C LEU A 62 -13.12 -5.30 7.95
N ILE A 63 -13.90 -5.45 6.88
CA ILE A 63 -15.38 -5.42 6.92
C ILE A 63 -16.00 -6.73 6.46
N GLU A 64 -15.28 -7.52 5.66
CA GLU A 64 -15.68 -8.84 5.19
C GLU A 64 -14.50 -9.81 5.24
N GLY A 65 -14.75 -11.11 5.31
CA GLY A 65 -13.71 -12.14 5.31
C GLY A 65 -13.05 -12.39 6.67
N PHE A 66 -13.71 -12.12 7.78
CA PHE A 66 -13.19 -12.32 9.15
C PHE A 66 -12.74 -13.76 9.45
N HIS A 67 -13.20 -14.75 8.67
CA HIS A 67 -12.80 -16.14 8.77
C HIS A 67 -11.57 -16.51 7.91
N GLU A 68 -11.12 -15.59 7.06
CA GLU A 68 -9.94 -15.78 6.22
C GLU A 68 -8.67 -15.37 6.98
N LYS A 69 -7.55 -16.01 6.63
CA LYS A 69 -6.26 -15.60 7.18
C LYS A 69 -5.81 -14.30 6.53
N SER A 70 -5.56 -13.30 7.34
CA SER A 70 -5.02 -12.02 6.89
C SER A 70 -3.59 -12.17 6.36
N THR A 71 -3.22 -11.35 5.38
CA THR A 71 -1.82 -11.19 4.98
C THR A 71 -1.12 -10.16 5.87
N MET A 72 0.21 -10.12 5.83
CA MET A 72 0.99 -9.23 6.71
C MET A 72 0.77 -7.73 6.45
N TYR A 73 0.21 -7.38 5.30
CA TYR A 73 -0.02 -5.97 4.90
C TYR A 73 -1.44 -5.48 5.15
N VAL A 74 -2.36 -6.36 5.51
CA VAL A 74 -3.76 -6.03 5.71
C VAL A 74 -4.05 -5.92 7.21
N ASN A 75 -4.89 -4.96 7.58
CA ASN A 75 -5.41 -4.88 8.94
C ASN A 75 -6.36 -6.04 9.20
N TYR A 76 -6.21 -6.66 10.37
CA TYR A 76 -7.21 -7.57 10.92
C TYR A 76 -7.76 -6.94 12.20
N ASN A 77 -9.07 -6.84 12.28
CA ASN A 77 -9.80 -6.30 13.43
C ASN A 77 -11.02 -7.17 13.75
N TYR A 78 -11.59 -6.98 14.91
CA TYR A 78 -12.81 -7.67 15.31
C TYR A 78 -14.04 -7.17 14.54
N PRO A 79 -15.09 -8.01 14.38
CA PRO A 79 -16.30 -7.66 13.65
C PRO A 79 -17.10 -6.45 14.21
N TYR A 80 -16.87 -6.07 15.46
CA TYR A 80 -17.52 -4.91 16.05
C TYR A 80 -16.93 -3.57 15.56
N TYR A 81 -15.71 -3.54 15.02
CA TYR A 81 -15.07 -2.30 14.56
C TYR A 81 -15.88 -1.53 13.51
N PRO A 82 -16.34 -2.15 12.40
CA PRO A 82 -17.18 -1.45 11.44
C PRO A 82 -18.44 -0.85 12.06
N GLN A 83 -19.10 -1.57 12.95
CA GLN A 83 -20.32 -1.10 13.62
C GLN A 83 -20.05 0.16 14.47
N HIS A 84 -18.93 0.22 15.18
CA HIS A 84 -18.53 1.36 15.98
C HIS A 84 -18.19 2.58 15.11
N ILE A 85 -17.44 2.37 14.01
CA ILE A 85 -17.07 3.45 13.10
C ILE A 85 -18.29 4.00 12.36
N GLU A 86 -19.17 3.14 11.84
CA GLU A 86 -20.42 3.54 11.19
C GLU A 86 -21.41 4.17 12.16
N GLY A 87 -21.39 3.76 13.43
CA GLY A 87 -22.20 4.34 14.49
C GLY A 87 -21.77 5.76 14.91
N PHE A 88 -20.59 6.20 14.52
CA PHE A 88 -20.09 7.53 14.82
C PHE A 88 -20.62 8.55 13.80
N ASN A 89 -21.49 9.43 14.22
CA ASN A 89 -22.30 10.32 13.36
C ASN A 89 -21.51 11.24 12.42
N LEU A 90 -20.22 11.44 12.64
CA LEU A 90 -19.36 12.30 11.80
C LEU A 90 -18.66 11.53 10.69
N LEU A 91 -18.78 10.20 10.64
CA LEU A 91 -18.13 9.36 9.64
C LEU A 91 -19.16 8.73 8.70
N LYS A 92 -18.75 8.55 7.48
CA LYS A 92 -19.43 7.75 6.47
C LYS A 92 -18.39 6.94 5.69
N LYS A 93 -18.80 5.80 5.16
CA LYS A 93 -17.97 5.00 4.27
C LYS A 93 -17.58 5.84 3.05
N ASP A 94 -16.31 5.83 2.71
CA ASP A 94 -15.74 6.59 1.60
C ASP A 94 -15.24 5.67 0.48
N ASN A 95 -14.32 4.73 0.76
CA ASN A 95 -13.73 3.86 -0.24
C ASN A 95 -13.63 2.41 0.23
N ASP A 96 -13.50 1.48 -0.71
CA ASP A 96 -13.26 0.05 -0.46
C ASP A 96 -11.94 -0.39 -1.07
N TRP A 97 -11.18 -1.20 -0.34
CA TRP A 97 -10.06 -1.99 -0.85
C TRP A 97 -10.47 -3.45 -0.92
N VAL A 98 -10.06 -4.12 -1.97
CA VAL A 98 -10.40 -5.53 -2.21
C VAL A 98 -9.13 -6.37 -2.27
N GLU A 99 -9.06 -7.40 -1.42
CA GLU A 99 -8.01 -8.42 -1.49
C GLU A 99 -8.46 -9.57 -2.39
N TYR A 100 -7.61 -9.96 -3.34
CA TYR A 100 -7.88 -11.06 -4.25
C TYR A 100 -7.03 -12.27 -3.91
N ARG A 101 -7.66 -13.43 -3.73
CA ARG A 101 -6.98 -14.72 -3.69
C ARG A 101 -6.99 -15.36 -5.06
N ILE A 102 -5.81 -15.54 -5.65
CA ILE A 102 -5.65 -16.15 -6.97
C ILE A 102 -4.94 -17.50 -6.82
N LYS A 103 -5.58 -18.57 -7.32
CA LYS A 103 -4.91 -19.87 -7.44
C LYS A 103 -3.97 -19.83 -8.63
N VAL A 104 -2.68 -19.90 -8.38
CA VAL A 104 -1.66 -19.93 -9.44
C VAL A 104 -1.80 -21.25 -10.22
N PRO A 105 -1.97 -21.24 -11.55
CA PRO A 105 -2.04 -22.45 -12.35
C PRO A 105 -0.65 -23.13 -12.41
N GLU A 106 -0.64 -24.46 -12.49
CA GLU A 106 0.61 -25.23 -12.60
C GLU A 106 1.42 -24.86 -13.85
N VAL A 107 0.75 -24.49 -14.92
CA VAL A 107 1.36 -24.05 -16.17
C VAL A 107 0.75 -22.73 -16.60
N THR A 108 1.59 -21.77 -16.95
CA THR A 108 1.14 -20.49 -17.49
C THR A 108 0.27 -20.70 -18.73
N PRO A 109 -0.97 -20.19 -18.77
CA PRO A 109 -1.82 -20.35 -19.94
C PRO A 109 -1.13 -19.85 -21.24
N PRO A 110 -1.16 -20.63 -22.33
CA PRO A 110 -0.42 -20.31 -23.56
C PRO A 110 -0.72 -18.92 -24.13
N LYS A 111 -1.92 -18.40 -23.93
CA LYS A 111 -2.31 -17.05 -24.35
C LYS A 111 -1.46 -15.98 -23.68
N PHE A 112 -1.24 -16.07 -22.36
CA PHE A 112 -0.44 -15.10 -21.63
C PHE A 112 1.04 -15.21 -22.00
N ALA A 113 1.58 -16.42 -22.12
CA ALA A 113 2.98 -16.64 -22.52
C ALA A 113 3.26 -16.04 -23.92
N LYS A 114 2.41 -16.33 -24.91
CA LYS A 114 2.56 -15.76 -26.27
C LYS A 114 2.42 -14.24 -26.30
N THR A 115 1.51 -13.68 -25.51
CA THR A 115 1.33 -12.23 -25.44
C THR A 115 2.54 -11.57 -24.81
N ALA A 116 3.08 -12.11 -23.73
CA ALA A 116 4.31 -11.62 -23.11
C ALA A 116 5.48 -11.64 -24.10
N GLU A 117 5.73 -12.77 -24.76
CA GLU A 117 6.79 -12.91 -25.77
C GLU A 117 6.64 -11.89 -26.92
N MET A 118 5.42 -11.66 -27.39
CA MET A 118 5.15 -10.67 -28.44
C MET A 118 5.46 -9.26 -27.97
N ILE A 119 5.09 -8.90 -26.75
CA ILE A 119 5.34 -7.59 -26.14
C ILE A 119 6.86 -7.39 -25.96
N GLU A 120 7.55 -8.37 -25.37
CA GLU A 120 9.01 -8.33 -25.18
C GLU A 120 9.73 -8.06 -26.51
N LYS A 121 9.40 -8.83 -27.57
CA LYS A 121 9.99 -8.65 -28.90
C LYS A 121 9.64 -7.32 -29.55
N ARG A 122 8.38 -6.90 -29.45
CA ARG A 122 7.90 -5.68 -30.12
C ARG A 122 8.51 -4.41 -29.55
N TYR A 123 8.68 -4.38 -28.24
CA TYR A 123 9.12 -3.18 -27.51
C TYR A 123 10.55 -3.29 -26.98
N ASN A 124 11.25 -4.38 -27.27
CA ASN A 124 12.60 -4.69 -26.78
C ASN A 124 12.66 -4.65 -25.24
N LEU A 125 11.65 -5.23 -24.58
CA LEU A 125 11.58 -5.32 -23.13
C LEU A 125 12.21 -6.61 -22.64
N HIS A 126 12.79 -6.56 -21.44
CA HIS A 126 13.43 -7.71 -20.83
C HIS A 126 12.99 -7.88 -19.37
N VAL A 127 12.49 -9.08 -19.06
CA VAL A 127 12.24 -9.47 -17.67
C VAL A 127 13.57 -9.88 -17.04
N ARG A 128 13.88 -9.33 -15.87
CA ARG A 128 15.12 -9.69 -15.15
C ARG A 128 14.93 -9.77 -13.64
N LYS A 129 15.78 -10.55 -13.02
CA LYS A 129 16.00 -10.57 -11.57
C LYS A 129 17.13 -9.61 -11.20
N PHE A 130 17.09 -9.15 -9.96
CA PHE A 130 18.10 -8.25 -9.43
C PHE A 130 18.86 -8.92 -8.29
N THR A 131 20.14 -8.63 -8.21
CA THR A 131 20.95 -8.96 -7.04
C THR A 131 20.65 -7.98 -5.90
N LYS A 132 20.90 -8.41 -4.66
CA LYS A 132 20.78 -7.54 -3.50
C LYS A 132 21.66 -6.29 -3.60
N ASN A 133 22.84 -6.43 -4.22
CA ASN A 133 23.75 -5.31 -4.44
C ASN A 133 23.16 -4.27 -5.42
N GLU A 134 22.52 -4.70 -6.51
CA GLU A 134 21.85 -3.79 -7.45
C GLU A 134 20.70 -3.04 -6.76
N LEU A 135 19.86 -3.77 -6.00
CA LEU A 135 18.71 -3.19 -5.32
C LEU A 135 19.10 -2.17 -4.24
N VAL A 136 20.09 -2.51 -3.40
CA VAL A 136 20.41 -1.69 -2.21
C VAL A 136 21.51 -0.67 -2.50
N LYS A 137 22.60 -1.06 -3.22
CA LYS A 137 23.79 -0.20 -3.38
C LYS A 137 23.85 0.54 -4.71
N GLN A 138 23.27 -0.02 -5.78
CA GLN A 138 23.29 0.60 -7.10
C GLN A 138 22.02 1.38 -7.43
N GLY A 139 21.11 1.55 -6.46
CA GLY A 139 19.95 2.43 -6.57
C GLY A 139 18.70 1.80 -7.19
N MET A 140 18.76 0.53 -7.65
CA MET A 140 17.60 -0.08 -8.32
C MET A 140 16.38 -0.19 -7.40
N GLY A 141 16.56 -0.36 -6.08
CA GLY A 141 15.47 -0.33 -5.10
C GLY A 141 14.79 1.05 -5.02
N ARG A 142 15.56 2.13 -5.20
CA ARG A 142 15.00 3.50 -5.28
C ARG A 142 14.16 3.68 -6.54
N GLU A 143 14.63 3.15 -7.67
CA GLU A 143 13.88 3.20 -8.94
C GLU A 143 12.53 2.50 -8.84
N VAL A 144 12.42 1.41 -8.06
CA VAL A 144 11.14 0.76 -7.77
C VAL A 144 10.18 1.75 -7.11
N PHE A 145 10.61 2.50 -6.10
CA PHE A 145 9.75 3.48 -5.42
C PHE A 145 9.49 4.75 -6.26
N HIS A 146 10.40 5.13 -7.15
CA HIS A 146 10.12 6.19 -8.12
C HIS A 146 9.01 5.79 -9.10
N ILE A 147 9.00 4.52 -9.54
CA ILE A 147 7.88 3.99 -10.35
C ILE A 147 6.57 4.00 -9.55
N VAL A 148 6.60 3.61 -8.27
CA VAL A 148 5.41 3.71 -7.39
C VAL A 148 4.92 5.15 -7.36
N ASN A 149 5.79 6.11 -7.07
CA ASN A 149 5.42 7.53 -7.03
C ASN A 149 4.78 8.01 -8.34
N GLU A 150 5.31 7.59 -9.48
CA GLU A 150 4.80 8.02 -10.79
C GLU A 150 3.47 7.34 -11.16
N THR A 151 3.35 6.04 -10.86
CA THR A 151 2.20 5.24 -11.31
C THR A 151 1.01 5.31 -10.35
N TYR A 152 1.24 5.64 -9.07
CA TYR A 152 0.19 5.69 -8.04
C TYR A 152 -0.29 7.09 -7.72
N LYS A 153 0.33 8.13 -8.30
CA LYS A 153 0.04 9.54 -7.98
C LYS A 153 -1.44 9.96 -8.09
N ASP A 154 -2.20 9.24 -8.92
CA ASP A 154 -3.63 9.51 -9.16
C ASP A 154 -4.55 8.51 -8.44
N LEU A 155 -3.99 7.58 -7.64
CA LEU A 155 -4.79 6.66 -6.84
C LEU A 155 -5.39 7.38 -5.62
N TYR A 156 -6.52 6.86 -5.14
CA TYR A 156 -7.24 7.42 -3.99
C TYR A 156 -6.30 7.71 -2.82
N ASP A 157 -6.24 8.96 -2.44
CA ASP A 157 -5.52 9.51 -1.28
C ASP A 157 -4.01 9.17 -1.19
N PHE A 158 -3.43 8.65 -2.29
CA PHE A 158 -2.00 8.35 -2.39
C PHE A 158 -1.15 9.58 -2.14
N GLN A 159 -0.08 9.43 -1.41
CA GLN A 159 0.91 10.46 -1.19
C GLN A 159 2.28 10.04 -1.73
N GLN A 160 2.83 10.84 -2.62
CA GLN A 160 4.19 10.59 -3.12
C GLN A 160 5.22 10.55 -2.00
N LEU A 161 6.07 9.53 -2.03
CA LEU A 161 7.15 9.34 -1.07
C LEU A 161 8.27 10.37 -1.30
N THR A 162 8.82 10.89 -0.24
CA THR A 162 10.05 11.68 -0.27
C THR A 162 11.27 10.78 -0.47
N GLU A 163 12.39 11.35 -0.92
CA GLU A 163 13.66 10.62 -1.05
C GLU A 163 14.10 9.98 0.27
N ASN A 164 13.93 10.67 1.39
CA ASN A 164 14.23 10.12 2.73
C ASN A 164 13.33 8.93 3.11
N GLN A 165 12.04 8.97 2.73
CA GLN A 165 11.14 7.85 2.93
C GLN A 165 11.52 6.69 2.03
N ILE A 166 11.84 6.94 0.77
CA ILE A 166 12.34 5.93 -0.18
C ILE A 166 13.57 5.23 0.38
N ASP A 167 14.56 5.98 0.89
CA ASP A 167 15.75 5.41 1.51
C ASP A 167 15.39 4.51 2.70
N GLY A 168 14.48 4.96 3.57
CA GLY A 168 13.99 4.19 4.70
C GLY A 168 13.29 2.90 4.28
N TYR A 169 12.47 2.95 3.22
CA TYR A 169 11.78 1.76 2.71
C TYR A 169 12.71 0.78 1.99
N VAL A 170 13.70 1.27 1.23
CA VAL A 170 14.75 0.40 0.67
C VAL A 170 15.47 -0.34 1.79
N ASP A 171 15.80 0.35 2.87
CA ASP A 171 16.46 -0.25 4.02
C ASP A 171 15.57 -1.26 4.78
N SER A 172 14.31 -0.96 4.93
CA SER A 172 13.37 -1.79 5.70
C SER A 172 12.85 -2.99 4.92
N TYR A 173 12.46 -2.81 3.67
CA TYR A 173 11.79 -3.85 2.87
C TYR A 173 12.76 -4.58 1.93
N ILE A 174 13.55 -3.84 1.16
CA ILE A 174 14.41 -4.46 0.14
C ILE A 174 15.56 -5.25 0.76
N LYS A 175 16.10 -4.77 1.88
CA LYS A 175 17.18 -5.51 2.56
C LYS A 175 16.77 -6.88 3.08
N ILE A 176 15.53 -7.03 3.52
CA ILE A 176 15.02 -8.28 4.09
C ILE A 176 14.29 -9.16 3.05
N ALA A 177 13.88 -8.59 1.91
CA ALA A 177 13.17 -9.32 0.87
C ALA A 177 14.03 -10.41 0.23
N ASP A 178 13.40 -11.53 -0.12
CA ASP A 178 14.01 -12.53 -0.98
C ASP A 178 14.07 -12.00 -2.42
N THR A 179 15.27 -11.79 -2.94
CA THR A 179 15.48 -11.25 -4.29
C THR A 179 14.92 -12.17 -5.39
N ASN A 180 14.73 -13.47 -5.12
CA ASN A 180 14.05 -14.38 -6.05
C ASN A 180 12.59 -14.03 -6.26
N LEU A 181 11.98 -13.33 -5.31
CA LEU A 181 10.58 -12.88 -5.36
C LEU A 181 10.44 -11.44 -5.90
N ILE A 182 11.55 -10.82 -6.30
CA ILE A 182 11.57 -9.49 -6.93
C ILE A 182 11.91 -9.66 -8.42
N THR A 183 11.07 -9.10 -9.26
CA THR A 183 11.22 -9.15 -10.73
C THR A 183 11.03 -7.76 -11.30
N GLY A 184 11.89 -7.36 -12.23
CA GLY A 184 11.74 -6.12 -12.96
C GLY A 184 11.55 -6.33 -14.45
N VAL A 185 10.95 -5.35 -15.11
CA VAL A 185 10.90 -5.23 -16.56
C VAL A 185 11.72 -4.00 -16.94
N VAL A 186 12.66 -4.18 -17.84
CA VAL A 186 13.57 -3.11 -18.29
C VAL A 186 13.40 -2.87 -19.79
N ASP A 187 13.57 -1.61 -20.20
CA ASP A 187 13.54 -1.21 -21.62
C ASP A 187 14.94 -1.29 -22.22
N GLY A 188 15.16 -2.24 -23.11
CA GLY A 188 16.42 -2.40 -23.84
C GLY A 188 16.75 -1.26 -24.82
N ASN A 189 15.78 -0.43 -25.19
CA ASN A 189 16.00 0.75 -26.01
C ASN A 189 16.44 1.97 -25.21
N ASP A 190 16.25 1.96 -23.88
CA ASP A 190 16.56 3.07 -22.96
C ASP A 190 17.53 2.61 -21.86
N ASN A 191 18.71 2.16 -22.27
CA ASN A 191 19.80 1.76 -21.39
C ASN A 191 19.37 0.81 -20.23
N ASN A 192 18.45 -0.10 -20.54
CA ASN A 192 17.83 -1.00 -19.54
C ASN A 192 17.19 -0.26 -18.35
N ARG A 193 16.57 0.90 -18.59
CA ARG A 193 15.81 1.60 -17.59
C ARG A 193 14.66 0.72 -17.07
N LEU A 194 14.49 0.69 -15.76
CA LEU A 194 13.37 -0.01 -15.13
C LEU A 194 12.05 0.69 -15.49
N ILE A 195 11.09 -0.08 -16.01
CA ILE A 195 9.77 0.43 -16.42
C ILE A 195 8.61 -0.27 -15.73
N GLY A 196 8.89 -1.35 -15.01
CA GLY A 196 7.90 -2.09 -14.23
C GLY A 196 8.57 -3.06 -13.28
N PHE A 197 7.84 -3.44 -12.25
CA PHE A 197 8.34 -4.40 -11.26
C PHE A 197 7.21 -5.23 -10.67
N GLY A 198 7.58 -6.37 -10.08
CA GLY A 198 6.74 -7.17 -9.21
C GLY A 198 7.53 -7.57 -7.98
N VAL A 199 6.95 -7.34 -6.81
CA VAL A 199 7.49 -7.79 -5.53
C VAL A 199 6.49 -8.72 -4.88
N SER A 200 6.94 -9.89 -4.47
CA SER A 200 6.13 -10.87 -3.75
C SER A 200 6.77 -11.18 -2.41
N PHE A 201 5.96 -11.50 -1.44
CA PHE A 201 6.43 -11.94 -0.13
C PHE A 201 5.79 -13.30 0.20
N PRO A 202 6.51 -14.22 0.85
CA PRO A 202 5.87 -15.41 1.39
C PRO A 202 4.87 -15.00 2.46
N SER A 203 3.77 -15.75 2.56
CA SER A 203 2.85 -15.56 3.70
C SER A 203 3.56 -15.99 4.99
N LEU A 204 3.56 -15.12 5.98
CA LEU A 204 4.08 -15.40 7.32
C LEU A 204 2.98 -15.74 8.32
N THR A 205 1.73 -15.80 7.86
CA THR A 205 0.54 -15.98 8.71
C THR A 205 0.57 -17.28 9.51
N ASP A 206 1.19 -18.34 8.99
CA ASP A 206 1.34 -19.63 9.68
C ASP A 206 2.64 -19.73 10.48
N ALA A 207 3.49 -18.71 10.44
CA ALA A 207 4.76 -18.68 11.17
C ALA A 207 4.67 -17.90 12.50
N LEU A 208 3.56 -17.24 12.73
CA LEU A 208 3.22 -16.50 13.95
C LEU A 208 2.20 -17.27 14.78
#